data_4a8b97ca96d0abaebff1399d1390a961
#
_entry.id   4a8b97ca96d0abaebff1399d1390a961
#
_cell.length_a   1.000
_cell.length_b   1.000
_cell.length_c   1.000
_cell.angle_alpha   90.00
_cell.angle_beta   90.00
_cell.angle_gamma   90.00
#
_symmetry.space_group_name_H-M   'P 1'
#
loop_
_entity.id
_entity.type
_entity.pdbx_description
1 polymer ?
#
loop_
_entity_poly.entity_id
_entity_poly.type
_entity_poly.pdbx_seq_one_letter_code
_entity_poly.pdbx_strand_id
1 'polypeptide(L)'
;AFSSELRPDTASEISMLPDVVEMTEERRKANQRNQPISIYEVHLGSWRRNLENNFWLDYDQIADELIPYVKHMGFTHIEFLPISEFPFDGSWGYQPIGLYSPTSRFGTPEGFKRLVEKAHKAGINVILDWVPGHFPSDTHGLVAFDGTALYEHADPREGYHQDWNTLIYNYGRNEVKNFLSSNALYWLERFGVDGIRVDAVASMIYRDYSRAEGEWIPNQYGGRENLEAIEFLKHTNWKIHSEVSGAISIAEESTSFGGVTHPAENGGLGFNFKWNMGWMNDTLSYMKLDPVYRRYHHDKMTFGMIYQYSENFVLPLSHDEVVHGKCSLLGKMPGDTWQKFANLRAYYGYMWGYPGKKLLFMGNEFAQGREWNYEESLDWFLLDENHGGPWHKGVLQLVKDLNSVYQKNAPLFELDGEPEGFNWLVVDDAENSVFAFERKSSNGERIIVISNFTPVPREGYRIGVNAAGEYEEILNTDSMYYQGSNVGNFGLVESEAIASHGRDNSISVTIPPLATIYLKYKA
;
A
#
# COMPACT_ATOMS: atom_id res chain seq x y z
N ALA A 1 -24.15 15.85 -6.42
CA ALA A 1 -24.70 15.90 -5.07
C ALA A 1 -23.58 15.73 -4.03
N PHE A 2 -23.79 16.24 -2.83
CA PHE A 2 -22.90 16.05 -1.68
C PHE A 2 -23.44 14.99 -0.70
N SER A 3 -24.67 14.53 -0.93
CA SER A 3 -25.31 13.42 -0.25
C SER A 3 -26.23 12.69 -1.22
N SER A 4 -26.41 11.40 -1.01
CA SER A 4 -27.20 10.52 -1.87
C SER A 4 -28.10 9.63 -1.03
N GLU A 5 -29.27 9.27 -1.57
CA GLU A 5 -30.11 8.25 -0.98
C GLU A 5 -29.42 6.90 -0.96
N LEU A 6 -29.81 6.06 0.01
CA LEU A 6 -29.36 4.67 0.07
C LEU A 6 -30.06 3.84 -1.02
N ARG A 7 -29.30 3.04 -1.75
CA ARG A 7 -29.85 2.09 -2.73
C ARG A 7 -31.00 1.25 -2.15
N PRO A 8 -32.03 0.91 -2.92
CA PRO A 8 -32.16 1.07 -4.39
C PRO A 8 -32.56 2.46 -4.88
N ASP A 9 -32.80 3.40 -3.97
CA ASP A 9 -33.14 4.77 -4.32
C ASP A 9 -31.90 5.48 -4.91
N THR A 10 -32.13 6.45 -5.81
CA THR A 10 -31.05 7.01 -6.64
C THR A 10 -31.04 8.55 -6.66
N ALA A 11 -31.85 9.19 -5.83
CA ALA A 11 -31.91 10.63 -5.81
C ALA A 11 -30.71 11.26 -5.09
N SER A 12 -30.42 12.48 -5.47
CA SER A 12 -29.49 13.33 -4.73
C SER A 12 -30.22 14.02 -3.58
N GLU A 13 -29.64 13.95 -2.40
CA GLU A 13 -30.14 14.68 -1.23
C GLU A 13 -29.52 16.08 -1.15
N ILE A 14 -30.30 17.04 -0.66
CA ILE A 14 -29.80 18.38 -0.35
C ILE A 14 -29.03 18.31 0.96
N SER A 15 -27.74 18.56 0.91
CA SER A 15 -26.85 18.59 2.07
C SER A 15 -26.05 19.89 2.10
N MET A 16 -25.70 20.33 3.29
CA MET A 16 -24.77 21.45 3.47
C MET A 16 -23.36 21.00 3.13
N LEU A 17 -22.62 21.89 2.48
CA LEU A 17 -21.19 21.66 2.25
C LEU A 17 -20.44 21.72 3.58
N PRO A 18 -19.63 20.71 3.93
CA PRO A 18 -18.82 20.77 5.16
C PRO A 18 -17.87 21.98 5.16
N ASP A 19 -17.56 22.50 6.34
CA ASP A 19 -16.57 23.55 6.49
C ASP A 19 -15.17 23.05 6.07
N VAL A 20 -14.34 23.99 5.59
CA VAL A 20 -12.93 23.71 5.24
C VAL A 20 -12.16 23.26 6.47
N VAL A 21 -11.36 22.23 6.31
CA VAL A 21 -10.47 21.67 7.33
C VAL A 21 -9.02 21.97 6.95
N GLU A 22 -8.36 22.81 7.73
CA GLU A 22 -6.94 23.09 7.52
C GLU A 22 -6.08 21.89 7.97
N MET A 23 -5.04 21.59 7.20
CA MET A 23 -4.06 20.59 7.56
C MET A 23 -3.11 21.12 8.62
N THR A 24 -3.01 20.43 9.77
CA THR A 24 -2.09 20.80 10.86
C THR A 24 -0.64 20.48 10.52
N GLU A 25 0.30 21.08 11.24
CA GLU A 25 1.73 20.83 11.05
C GLU A 25 2.12 19.36 11.34
N GLU A 26 1.51 18.74 12.35
CA GLU A 26 1.74 17.33 12.67
C GLU A 26 1.33 16.42 11.50
N ARG A 27 0.19 16.70 10.88
CA ARG A 27 -0.32 15.94 9.74
C ARG A 27 0.55 16.15 8.51
N ARG A 28 1.01 17.37 8.24
CA ARG A 28 1.98 17.67 7.16
C ARG A 28 3.28 16.91 7.36
N LYS A 29 3.81 16.93 8.60
CA LYS A 29 5.03 16.21 8.93
C LYS A 29 4.88 14.71 8.71
N ALA A 30 3.77 14.10 9.13
CA ALA A 30 3.52 12.68 8.97
C ALA A 30 3.52 12.22 7.49
N ASN A 31 3.19 13.12 6.57
CA ASN A 31 3.17 12.85 5.13
C ASN A 31 4.53 13.05 4.44
N GLN A 32 5.55 13.54 5.14
CA GLN A 32 6.85 13.80 4.51
C GLN A 32 7.56 12.50 4.10
N ARG A 33 8.28 12.55 2.97
CA ARG A 33 9.02 11.40 2.41
C ARG A 33 10.02 10.77 3.39
N ASN A 34 10.63 11.58 4.25
CA ASN A 34 11.60 11.14 5.25
C ASN A 34 10.97 10.72 6.59
N GLN A 35 9.65 10.56 6.64
CA GLN A 35 8.94 10.07 7.82
C GLN A 35 8.49 8.61 7.63
N PRO A 36 8.24 7.88 8.74
CA PRO A 36 7.69 6.54 8.63
C PRO A 36 6.24 6.61 8.16
N ILE A 37 5.95 5.91 7.06
CA ILE A 37 4.59 5.77 6.52
C ILE A 37 4.29 4.29 6.43
N SER A 38 3.37 3.83 7.26
CA SER A 38 2.81 2.49 7.28
C SER A 38 1.30 2.59 7.16
N ILE A 39 0.77 2.10 6.05
CA ILE A 39 -0.61 2.30 5.61
C ILE A 39 -1.41 1.03 5.88
N TYR A 40 -2.56 1.18 6.54
CA TYR A 40 -3.56 0.14 6.68
C TYR A 40 -4.69 0.39 5.67
N GLU A 41 -4.77 -0.42 4.62
CA GLU A 41 -5.77 -0.32 3.56
C GLU A 41 -7.06 -1.02 3.99
N VAL A 42 -8.20 -0.34 3.90
CA VAL A 42 -9.46 -0.78 4.50
C VAL A 42 -10.63 -0.62 3.53
N HIS A 43 -11.41 -1.69 3.35
CA HIS A 43 -12.75 -1.63 2.81
C HIS A 43 -13.76 -1.56 3.97
N LEU A 44 -14.42 -0.41 4.14
CA LEU A 44 -15.30 -0.15 5.27
C LEU A 44 -16.44 -1.15 5.40
N GLY A 45 -17.00 -1.59 4.27
CA GLY A 45 -18.16 -2.50 4.24
C GLY A 45 -17.88 -3.94 4.65
N SER A 46 -16.62 -4.33 4.86
CA SER A 46 -16.24 -5.71 5.19
C SER A 46 -15.12 -5.84 6.22
N TRP A 47 -14.60 -4.73 6.75
CA TRP A 47 -13.65 -4.80 7.87
C TRP A 47 -14.32 -5.43 9.10
N ARG A 48 -15.51 -4.95 9.42
CA ARG A 48 -16.40 -5.55 10.43
C ARG A 48 -17.85 -5.25 10.07
N ARG A 49 -18.74 -6.20 10.33
CA ARG A 49 -20.19 -6.06 10.13
C ARG A 49 -20.92 -6.40 11.41
N ASN A 50 -22.17 -6.00 11.50
CA ASN A 50 -23.06 -6.40 12.59
C ASN A 50 -23.24 -7.92 12.59
N LEU A 51 -22.97 -8.56 13.74
CA LEU A 51 -22.99 -10.02 13.89
C LEU A 51 -24.39 -10.64 13.81
N GLU A 52 -25.45 -9.86 14.09
CA GLU A 52 -26.82 -10.38 14.14
C GLU A 52 -27.46 -10.48 12.76
N ASN A 53 -27.18 -9.50 11.88
CA ASN A 53 -27.87 -9.37 10.59
C ASN A 53 -26.94 -9.23 9.39
N ASN A 54 -25.63 -9.28 9.59
CA ASN A 54 -24.60 -9.06 8.58
C ASN A 54 -24.73 -7.73 7.83
N PHE A 55 -25.37 -6.71 8.43
CA PHE A 55 -25.46 -5.36 7.86
C PHE A 55 -24.15 -4.59 8.10
N TRP A 56 -23.95 -3.55 7.31
CA TRP A 56 -22.86 -2.62 7.49
C TRP A 56 -22.93 -1.90 8.85
N LEU A 57 -21.81 -1.60 9.42
CA LEU A 57 -21.69 -0.62 10.50
C LEU A 57 -21.77 0.78 9.91
N ASP A 58 -22.29 1.75 10.67
CA ASP A 58 -22.24 3.15 10.27
C ASP A 58 -20.84 3.76 10.51
N TYR A 59 -20.59 4.96 9.96
CA TYR A 59 -19.30 5.64 10.08
C TYR A 59 -18.85 5.85 11.51
N ASP A 60 -19.76 6.15 12.43
CA ASP A 60 -19.44 6.38 13.84
C ASP A 60 -19.08 5.06 14.53
N GLN A 61 -19.84 3.99 14.30
CA GLN A 61 -19.56 2.64 14.81
C GLN A 61 -18.21 2.12 14.28
N ILE A 62 -17.95 2.30 12.98
CA ILE A 62 -16.67 1.95 12.38
C ILE A 62 -15.53 2.73 13.05
N ALA A 63 -15.70 4.05 13.24
CA ALA A 63 -14.70 4.89 13.85
C ALA A 63 -14.37 4.46 15.28
N ASP A 64 -15.39 4.02 16.05
CA ASP A 64 -15.23 3.58 17.44
C ASP A 64 -14.40 2.31 17.58
N GLU A 65 -14.43 1.44 16.58
CA GLU A 65 -13.69 0.18 16.58
C GLU A 65 -12.38 0.25 15.78
N LEU A 66 -12.42 0.79 14.57
CA LEU A 66 -11.29 0.81 13.64
C LEU A 66 -10.14 1.70 14.13
N ILE A 67 -10.44 2.92 14.58
CA ILE A 67 -9.39 3.87 14.91
C ILE A 67 -8.54 3.42 16.11
N PRO A 68 -9.13 2.94 17.23
CA PRO A 68 -8.33 2.34 18.31
C PRO A 68 -7.53 1.12 17.87
N TYR A 69 -8.07 0.29 17.00
CA TYR A 69 -7.37 -0.89 16.46
C TYR A 69 -6.14 -0.50 15.65
N VAL A 70 -6.30 0.41 14.68
CA VAL A 70 -5.20 0.87 13.82
C VAL A 70 -4.10 1.53 14.65
N LYS A 71 -4.47 2.36 15.64
CA LYS A 71 -3.53 2.96 16.59
C LYS A 71 -2.79 1.91 17.41
N HIS A 72 -3.49 0.88 17.91
CA HIS A 72 -2.90 -0.23 18.66
C HIS A 72 -1.90 -1.01 17.81
N MET A 73 -2.21 -1.22 16.52
CA MET A 73 -1.35 -1.90 15.57
C MET A 73 -0.16 -1.07 15.10
N GLY A 74 -0.14 0.24 15.43
CA GLY A 74 0.97 1.14 15.10
C GLY A 74 1.04 1.54 13.63
N PHE A 75 -0.03 1.43 12.87
CA PHE A 75 -0.09 2.04 11.53
C PHE A 75 -0.16 3.56 11.66
N THR A 76 0.48 4.27 10.73
CA THR A 76 0.54 5.74 10.73
C THR A 76 -0.57 6.37 9.88
N HIS A 77 -1.06 5.63 8.90
CA HIS A 77 -2.06 6.05 7.93
C HIS A 77 -3.13 4.97 7.76
N ILE A 78 -4.35 5.39 7.44
CA ILE A 78 -5.40 4.53 6.90
C ILE A 78 -5.64 4.94 5.46
N GLU A 79 -5.75 3.97 4.55
CA GLU A 79 -6.23 4.18 3.19
C GLU A 79 -7.58 3.50 3.03
N PHE A 80 -8.63 4.29 2.77
CA PHE A 80 -9.95 3.75 2.50
C PHE A 80 -10.10 3.43 1.02
N LEU A 81 -10.54 2.20 0.70
CA LEU A 81 -11.05 1.90 -0.64
C LEU A 81 -12.13 2.92 -1.01
N PRO A 82 -12.45 3.11 -2.30
CA PRO A 82 -13.29 4.23 -2.74
C PRO A 82 -14.60 4.33 -1.96
N ILE A 83 -14.84 5.51 -1.39
CA ILE A 83 -16.05 5.81 -0.61
C ILE A 83 -16.99 6.78 -1.32
N SER A 84 -16.66 7.25 -2.52
CA SER A 84 -17.60 7.97 -3.36
C SER A 84 -18.80 7.08 -3.66
N GLU A 85 -20.02 7.64 -3.71
CA GLU A 85 -21.24 6.83 -3.93
C GLU A 85 -21.18 6.01 -5.22
N PHE A 86 -21.52 4.73 -5.13
CA PHE A 86 -21.44 3.76 -6.21
C PHE A 86 -22.65 2.81 -6.22
N PRO A 87 -23.13 2.33 -7.41
CA PRO A 87 -24.36 1.57 -7.51
C PRO A 87 -24.20 0.09 -7.19
N PHE A 88 -23.03 -0.50 -7.38
CA PHE A 88 -22.79 -1.93 -7.35
C PHE A 88 -21.75 -2.32 -6.28
N ASP A 89 -22.17 -3.08 -5.25
CA ASP A 89 -21.31 -3.47 -4.14
C ASP A 89 -20.07 -4.27 -4.58
N GLY A 90 -20.25 -5.13 -5.61
CA GLY A 90 -19.15 -5.92 -6.17
C GLY A 90 -18.09 -5.11 -6.91
N SER A 91 -18.29 -3.80 -7.10
CA SER A 91 -17.24 -2.91 -7.59
C SER A 91 -16.31 -2.40 -6.49
N TRP A 92 -16.61 -2.68 -5.22
CA TRP A 92 -15.86 -2.22 -4.04
C TRP A 92 -15.69 -0.69 -3.96
N GLY A 93 -16.50 0.06 -4.73
CA GLY A 93 -16.41 1.50 -4.88
C GLY A 93 -15.65 1.98 -6.11
N TYR A 94 -15.03 1.10 -6.89
CA TYR A 94 -14.26 1.48 -8.09
C TYR A 94 -15.12 1.87 -9.31
N GLN A 95 -16.44 1.81 -9.19
CA GLN A 95 -17.37 2.31 -10.21
C GLN A 95 -18.26 3.43 -9.64
N PRO A 96 -17.68 4.58 -9.27
CA PRO A 96 -18.42 5.66 -8.62
C PRO A 96 -19.30 6.41 -9.60
N ILE A 97 -20.50 6.80 -9.15
CA ILE A 97 -21.42 7.70 -9.87
C ILE A 97 -21.60 9.03 -9.14
N GLY A 98 -21.38 9.06 -7.84
CA GLY A 98 -21.55 10.24 -6.99
C GLY A 98 -20.20 10.71 -6.42
N LEU A 99 -19.31 11.24 -7.25
CA LEU A 99 -17.92 11.56 -6.87
C LEU A 99 -17.80 12.51 -5.66
N TYR A 100 -18.80 13.34 -5.42
CA TYR A 100 -18.82 14.32 -4.32
C TYR A 100 -19.65 13.87 -3.11
N SER A 101 -20.20 12.66 -3.14
CA SER A 101 -21.03 12.13 -2.05
C SER A 101 -20.31 10.96 -1.39
N PRO A 102 -19.99 11.01 -0.09
CA PRO A 102 -19.64 9.79 0.63
C PRO A 102 -20.79 8.80 0.54
N THR A 103 -20.46 7.51 0.32
CA THR A 103 -21.50 6.50 0.15
C THR A 103 -22.44 6.46 1.36
N SER A 104 -23.73 6.47 1.10
CA SER A 104 -24.79 6.41 2.09
C SER A 104 -24.94 5.05 2.79
N ARG A 105 -24.21 4.03 2.30
CA ARG A 105 -24.15 2.70 2.95
C ARG A 105 -23.77 2.75 4.41
N PHE A 106 -22.90 3.69 4.78
CA PHE A 106 -22.35 3.82 6.12
C PHE A 106 -22.88 5.06 6.87
N GLY A 107 -23.90 5.72 6.33
CA GLY A 107 -24.52 6.89 6.96
C GLY A 107 -24.32 8.20 6.19
N THR A 108 -24.28 9.30 6.92
CA THR A 108 -24.27 10.65 6.35
C THR A 108 -22.85 11.17 6.08
N PRO A 109 -22.70 12.21 5.24
CA PRO A 109 -21.41 12.89 5.05
C PRO A 109 -20.78 13.39 6.36
N GLU A 110 -21.59 13.87 7.31
CA GLU A 110 -21.11 14.30 8.62
C GLU A 110 -20.54 13.12 9.44
N GLY A 111 -21.10 11.91 9.28
CA GLY A 111 -20.57 10.68 9.87
C GLY A 111 -19.17 10.37 9.35
N PHE A 112 -18.99 10.46 8.03
CA PHE A 112 -17.64 10.29 7.45
C PHE A 112 -16.65 11.36 7.95
N LYS A 113 -17.08 12.62 8.02
CA LYS A 113 -16.24 13.68 8.57
C LYS A 113 -15.79 13.37 10.01
N ARG A 114 -16.70 12.91 10.87
CA ARG A 114 -16.36 12.51 12.25
C ARG A 114 -15.38 11.34 12.30
N LEU A 115 -15.48 10.37 11.40
CA LEU A 115 -14.52 9.26 11.28
C LEU A 115 -13.10 9.81 11.00
N VAL A 116 -12.96 10.72 10.03
CA VAL A 116 -11.68 11.37 9.71
C VAL A 116 -11.14 12.17 10.89
N GLU A 117 -11.98 12.98 11.54
CA GLU A 117 -11.61 13.75 12.72
C GLU A 117 -11.14 12.85 13.87
N LYS A 118 -11.76 11.70 14.05
CA LYS A 118 -11.37 10.72 15.08
C LYS A 118 -10.02 10.10 14.77
N ALA A 119 -9.73 9.80 13.50
CA ALA A 119 -8.42 9.35 13.05
C ALA A 119 -7.34 10.39 13.37
N HIS A 120 -7.59 11.67 13.05
CA HIS A 120 -6.67 12.77 13.35
C HIS A 120 -6.40 12.94 14.86
N LYS A 121 -7.44 12.88 15.69
CA LYS A 121 -7.30 12.91 17.17
C LYS A 121 -6.45 11.76 17.69
N ALA A 122 -6.43 10.64 17.00
CA ALA A 122 -5.59 9.50 17.34
C ALA A 122 -4.15 9.62 16.79
N GLY A 123 -3.84 10.65 15.98
CA GLY A 123 -2.55 10.86 15.32
C GLY A 123 -2.38 9.99 14.07
N ILE A 124 -3.47 9.65 13.41
CA ILE A 124 -3.50 8.83 12.19
C ILE A 124 -3.95 9.70 11.03
N ASN A 125 -3.17 9.74 9.96
CA ASN A 125 -3.53 10.40 8.70
C ASN A 125 -4.44 9.50 7.86
N VAL A 126 -5.27 10.11 7.01
CA VAL A 126 -6.25 9.42 6.18
C VAL A 126 -5.95 9.64 4.70
N ILE A 127 -5.88 8.57 3.95
CA ILE A 127 -5.75 8.54 2.48
C ILE A 127 -7.07 8.01 1.93
N LEU A 128 -7.53 8.59 0.82
CA LEU A 128 -8.71 8.14 0.13
C LEU A 128 -8.34 7.60 -1.25
N ASP A 129 -8.82 6.40 -1.56
CA ASP A 129 -8.72 5.87 -2.91
C ASP A 129 -9.68 6.62 -3.84
N TRP A 130 -9.15 7.23 -4.88
CA TRP A 130 -9.84 8.12 -5.79
C TRP A 130 -9.81 7.59 -7.21
N VAL A 131 -10.98 7.53 -7.86
CA VAL A 131 -11.16 6.92 -9.17
C VAL A 131 -11.53 7.99 -10.23
N PRO A 132 -10.56 8.75 -10.75
CA PRO A 132 -10.81 9.73 -11.81
C PRO A 132 -10.68 9.14 -13.21
N GLY A 133 -10.36 7.84 -13.34
CA GLY A 133 -10.08 7.19 -14.62
C GLY A 133 -11.33 6.86 -15.41
N HIS A 134 -12.39 6.46 -14.74
CA HIS A 134 -13.58 5.91 -15.38
C HIS A 134 -14.81 5.99 -14.48
N PHE A 135 -15.98 5.72 -15.07
CA PHE A 135 -17.26 5.65 -14.36
C PHE A 135 -18.21 4.64 -15.03
N PRO A 136 -19.19 4.06 -14.29
CA PRO A 136 -20.10 3.07 -14.83
C PRO A 136 -21.14 3.66 -15.76
N SER A 137 -21.77 2.81 -16.58
CA SER A 137 -22.78 3.18 -17.57
C SER A 137 -24.23 3.23 -17.03
N ASP A 138 -24.40 3.33 -15.72
CA ASP A 138 -25.71 3.44 -15.08
C ASP A 138 -26.42 4.73 -15.50
N THR A 139 -27.66 4.60 -15.97
CA THR A 139 -28.42 5.72 -16.62
C THR A 139 -28.81 6.84 -15.65
N HIS A 140 -28.74 6.61 -14.34
CA HIS A 140 -28.93 7.64 -13.31
C HIS A 140 -27.63 8.34 -12.91
N GLY A 141 -26.48 7.94 -13.51
CA GLY A 141 -25.17 8.52 -13.29
C GLY A 141 -24.78 9.57 -14.32
N LEU A 142 -23.52 9.53 -14.77
CA LEU A 142 -22.92 10.56 -15.63
C LEU A 142 -23.01 10.23 -17.13
N VAL A 143 -23.34 8.99 -17.50
CA VAL A 143 -23.39 8.55 -18.89
C VAL A 143 -24.43 9.36 -19.67
N ALA A 144 -24.04 9.88 -20.84
CA ALA A 144 -24.89 10.68 -21.71
C ALA A 144 -25.74 11.71 -20.93
N PHE A 145 -25.15 12.42 -19.98
CA PHE A 145 -25.81 13.19 -18.93
C PHE A 145 -26.82 14.21 -19.44
N ASP A 146 -26.52 14.85 -20.57
CA ASP A 146 -27.41 15.80 -21.26
C ASP A 146 -27.98 15.25 -22.59
N GLY A 147 -27.91 13.92 -22.77
CA GLY A 147 -28.26 13.25 -24.01
C GLY A 147 -27.10 13.17 -25.03
N THR A 148 -25.92 13.67 -24.66
CA THR A 148 -24.70 13.59 -25.46
C THR A 148 -23.54 13.01 -24.62
N ALA A 149 -22.40 12.71 -25.24
CA ALA A 149 -21.17 12.31 -24.52
C ALA A 149 -20.57 13.55 -23.84
N LEU A 150 -21.10 13.94 -22.67
CA LEU A 150 -20.70 15.14 -21.94
C LEU A 150 -19.42 14.91 -21.12
N TYR A 151 -19.36 13.86 -20.32
CA TYR A 151 -18.22 13.51 -19.47
C TYR A 151 -17.25 12.58 -20.18
N GLU A 152 -17.76 11.67 -21.00
CA GLU A 152 -17.04 10.66 -21.75
C GLU A 152 -16.65 11.12 -23.15
N HIS A 153 -15.77 10.35 -23.83
CA HIS A 153 -15.59 10.46 -25.27
C HIS A 153 -16.71 9.75 -26.02
N ALA A 154 -17.14 10.31 -27.15
CA ALA A 154 -18.20 9.74 -27.99
C ALA A 154 -17.74 8.47 -28.74
N ASP A 155 -16.46 8.40 -29.14
CA ASP A 155 -15.88 7.22 -29.80
C ASP A 155 -15.49 6.19 -28.75
N PRO A 156 -16.03 4.96 -28.78
CA PRO A 156 -15.72 3.93 -27.80
C PRO A 156 -14.23 3.49 -27.81
N ARG A 157 -13.48 3.75 -28.88
CA ARG A 157 -12.04 3.49 -28.94
C ARG A 157 -11.23 4.46 -28.07
N GLU A 158 -11.83 5.54 -27.58
CA GLU A 158 -11.28 6.47 -26.60
C GLU A 158 -12.08 6.49 -25.29
N GLY A 159 -13.38 6.19 -25.37
CA GLY A 159 -14.35 6.45 -24.30
C GLY A 159 -14.82 5.22 -23.53
N TYR A 160 -14.32 4.01 -23.79
CA TYR A 160 -14.84 2.79 -23.16
C TYR A 160 -13.74 1.81 -22.78
N HIS A 161 -13.72 1.38 -21.51
CA HIS A 161 -12.87 0.29 -21.02
C HIS A 161 -13.56 -1.06 -21.16
N GLN A 162 -13.00 -1.95 -21.98
CA GLN A 162 -13.57 -3.28 -22.25
C GLN A 162 -13.49 -4.19 -21.02
N ASP A 163 -12.40 -4.14 -20.25
CA ASP A 163 -12.17 -5.01 -19.10
C ASP A 163 -13.16 -4.75 -17.95
N TRP A 164 -13.58 -3.49 -17.77
CA TRP A 164 -14.41 -3.08 -16.65
C TRP A 164 -15.83 -2.68 -17.04
N ASN A 165 -16.15 -2.65 -18.34
CA ASN A 165 -17.43 -2.16 -18.87
C ASN A 165 -17.74 -0.74 -18.37
N THR A 166 -16.77 0.14 -18.35
CA THR A 166 -16.87 1.50 -17.85
C THR A 166 -16.53 2.53 -18.92
N LEU A 167 -16.99 3.76 -18.74
CA LEU A 167 -16.71 4.88 -19.61
C LEU A 167 -15.45 5.62 -19.16
N ILE A 168 -14.72 6.19 -20.11
CA ILE A 168 -13.49 6.96 -19.86
C ILE A 168 -13.82 8.44 -19.94
N TYR A 169 -13.39 9.21 -18.93
CA TYR A 169 -13.53 10.67 -18.92
C TYR A 169 -12.78 11.33 -20.07
N ASN A 170 -13.42 12.34 -20.68
CA ASN A 170 -12.81 13.18 -21.71
C ASN A 170 -11.96 14.30 -21.06
N TYR A 171 -10.71 13.99 -20.74
CA TYR A 171 -9.78 14.95 -20.12
C TYR A 171 -9.43 16.14 -21.02
N GLY A 172 -9.75 16.11 -22.30
CA GLY A 172 -9.61 17.24 -23.22
C GLY A 172 -10.59 18.37 -22.96
N ARG A 173 -11.73 18.09 -22.26
CA ARG A 173 -12.73 19.10 -21.91
C ARG A 173 -12.36 19.81 -20.61
N ASN A 174 -12.32 21.13 -20.65
CA ASN A 174 -11.97 21.94 -19.46
C ASN A 174 -12.96 21.74 -18.30
N GLU A 175 -14.25 21.57 -18.61
CA GLU A 175 -15.30 21.34 -17.63
C GLU A 175 -15.11 19.99 -16.91
N VAL A 176 -14.70 18.95 -17.62
CA VAL A 176 -14.44 17.62 -17.06
C VAL A 176 -13.17 17.65 -16.19
N LYS A 177 -12.09 18.28 -16.69
CA LYS A 177 -10.86 18.48 -15.88
C LYS A 177 -11.16 19.25 -14.60
N ASN A 178 -11.92 20.34 -14.69
CA ASN A 178 -12.30 21.13 -13.53
C ASN A 178 -13.16 20.37 -12.55
N PHE A 179 -14.15 19.60 -13.06
CA PHE A 179 -15.01 18.73 -12.24
C PHE A 179 -14.17 17.71 -11.43
N LEU A 180 -13.24 17.01 -12.07
CA LEU A 180 -12.42 16.01 -11.42
C LEU A 180 -11.38 16.63 -10.48
N SER A 181 -10.65 17.67 -10.89
CA SER A 181 -9.66 18.34 -10.02
C SER A 181 -10.30 18.98 -8.79
N SER A 182 -11.50 19.58 -8.95
CA SER A 182 -12.26 20.11 -7.82
C SER A 182 -12.76 19.01 -6.89
N ASN A 183 -13.03 17.82 -7.43
CA ASN A 183 -13.39 16.66 -6.60
C ASN A 183 -12.24 16.19 -5.71
N ALA A 184 -11.01 16.12 -6.23
CA ALA A 184 -9.85 15.80 -5.41
C ALA A 184 -9.68 16.83 -4.27
N LEU A 185 -9.74 18.13 -4.58
CA LEU A 185 -9.67 19.19 -3.57
C LEU A 185 -10.82 19.12 -2.56
N TYR A 186 -12.03 18.77 -3.00
CA TYR A 186 -13.19 18.62 -2.14
C TYR A 186 -12.96 17.61 -1.00
N TRP A 187 -12.39 16.46 -1.30
CA TRP A 187 -12.05 15.46 -0.28
C TRP A 187 -10.98 15.96 0.69
N LEU A 188 -9.94 16.61 0.16
CA LEU A 188 -8.83 17.14 0.95
C LEU A 188 -9.26 18.30 1.84
N GLU A 189 -10.00 19.27 1.29
CA GLU A 189 -10.37 20.50 1.99
C GLU A 189 -11.59 20.36 2.90
N ARG A 190 -12.63 19.61 2.45
CA ARG A 190 -13.93 19.59 3.17
C ARG A 190 -14.04 18.44 4.16
N PHE A 191 -13.42 17.32 3.88
CA PHE A 191 -13.35 16.20 4.81
C PHE A 191 -12.01 16.15 5.56
N GLY A 192 -11.02 16.88 5.09
CA GLY A 192 -9.71 16.96 5.72
C GLY A 192 -8.89 15.69 5.55
N VAL A 193 -9.15 14.87 4.48
CA VAL A 193 -8.27 13.73 4.22
C VAL A 193 -6.86 14.24 3.88
N ASP A 194 -5.84 13.45 4.19
CA ASP A 194 -4.43 13.84 4.15
C ASP A 194 -3.77 13.53 2.82
N GLY A 195 -4.42 12.72 2.02
CA GLY A 195 -3.93 12.33 0.71
C GLY A 195 -4.96 11.57 -0.10
N ILE A 196 -4.63 11.38 -1.37
CA ILE A 196 -5.40 10.56 -2.30
C ILE A 196 -4.48 9.53 -2.97
N ARG A 197 -4.98 8.32 -3.14
CA ARG A 197 -4.40 7.31 -4.03
C ARG A 197 -5.20 7.33 -5.32
N VAL A 198 -4.54 7.47 -6.45
CA VAL A 198 -5.18 7.53 -7.77
C VAL A 198 -5.15 6.14 -8.39
N ASP A 199 -6.35 5.61 -8.58
CA ASP A 199 -6.59 4.28 -9.13
C ASP A 199 -6.21 4.21 -10.61
N ALA A 200 -5.62 3.07 -11.02
CA ALA A 200 -5.41 2.67 -12.41
C ALA A 200 -4.80 3.76 -13.32
N VAL A 201 -3.78 4.47 -12.86
CA VAL A 201 -3.14 5.57 -13.61
C VAL A 201 -2.66 5.09 -14.98
N ALA A 202 -2.17 3.86 -15.11
CA ALA A 202 -1.77 3.28 -16.39
C ALA A 202 -2.89 3.30 -17.44
N SER A 203 -4.13 3.04 -17.02
CA SER A 203 -5.31 3.09 -17.90
C SER A 203 -5.66 4.50 -18.38
N MET A 204 -5.25 5.51 -17.61
CA MET A 204 -5.47 6.92 -17.95
C MET A 204 -4.44 7.44 -18.94
N ILE A 205 -3.16 7.11 -18.73
CA ILE A 205 -2.03 7.67 -19.50
C ILE A 205 -1.77 6.97 -20.83
N TYR A 206 -2.35 5.77 -21.05
CA TYR A 206 -2.17 5.00 -22.28
C TYR A 206 -3.50 4.72 -22.98
N ARG A 207 -3.59 5.16 -24.25
CA ARG A 207 -4.78 4.97 -25.10
C ARG A 207 -4.97 3.53 -25.56
N ASP A 208 -3.89 2.75 -25.60
CA ASP A 208 -3.87 1.33 -25.97
C ASP A 208 -4.00 0.37 -24.77
N TYR A 209 -4.27 0.90 -23.57
CA TYR A 209 -4.41 0.08 -22.37
C TYR A 209 -5.49 -1.00 -22.56
N SER A 210 -5.09 -2.29 -22.39
CA SER A 210 -5.96 -3.47 -22.58
C SER A 210 -6.70 -3.52 -23.94
N ARG A 211 -6.13 -2.99 -25.01
CA ARG A 211 -6.73 -2.96 -26.34
C ARG A 211 -5.84 -3.61 -27.37
N ALA A 212 -6.47 -4.29 -28.34
CA ALA A 212 -5.78 -4.83 -29.50
C ALA A 212 -5.49 -3.72 -30.55
N GLU A 213 -4.64 -4.05 -31.51
CA GLU A 213 -4.36 -3.16 -32.63
C GLU A 213 -5.66 -2.82 -33.40
N GLY A 214 -5.89 -1.53 -33.65
CA GLY A 214 -7.11 -1.04 -34.32
C GLY A 214 -8.29 -0.75 -33.38
N GLU A 215 -8.20 -1.11 -32.10
CA GLU A 215 -9.25 -0.85 -31.09
C GLU A 215 -9.04 0.46 -30.30
N TRP A 216 -8.03 1.23 -30.65
CA TRP A 216 -7.72 2.51 -30.02
C TRP A 216 -7.32 3.57 -31.04
N ILE A 217 -7.35 4.84 -30.65
CA ILE A 217 -7.00 5.97 -31.48
C ILE A 217 -5.69 6.58 -30.97
N PRO A 218 -4.62 6.65 -31.81
CA PRO A 218 -3.39 7.32 -31.44
C PRO A 218 -3.60 8.81 -31.11
N ASN A 219 -2.69 9.38 -30.32
CA ASN A 219 -2.68 10.81 -30.07
C ASN A 219 -2.29 11.59 -31.34
N GLN A 220 -2.35 12.93 -31.29
CA GLN A 220 -2.09 13.82 -32.42
C GLN A 220 -0.69 13.67 -33.05
N TYR A 221 0.24 13.00 -32.35
CA TYR A 221 1.60 12.72 -32.84
C TYR A 221 1.79 11.27 -33.28
N GLY A 222 0.71 10.46 -33.26
CA GLY A 222 0.74 9.04 -33.61
C GLY A 222 1.17 8.11 -32.46
N GLY A 223 1.38 8.63 -31.26
CA GLY A 223 1.78 7.87 -30.06
C GLY A 223 0.59 7.28 -29.29
N ARG A 224 0.93 6.43 -28.34
CA ARG A 224 -0.05 5.73 -27.48
C ARG A 224 -0.42 6.51 -26.21
N GLU A 225 0.33 7.53 -25.85
CA GLU A 225 0.12 8.33 -24.66
C GLU A 225 -1.15 9.18 -24.79
N ASN A 226 -1.98 9.20 -23.75
CA ASN A 226 -3.11 10.12 -23.61
C ASN A 226 -2.60 11.43 -23.03
N LEU A 227 -2.25 12.37 -23.92
CA LEU A 227 -1.61 13.64 -23.55
C LEU A 227 -2.54 14.49 -22.67
N GLU A 228 -3.84 14.45 -22.90
CA GLU A 228 -4.84 15.18 -22.14
C GLU A 228 -4.96 14.63 -20.70
N ALA A 229 -4.89 13.32 -20.52
CA ALA A 229 -4.88 12.69 -19.20
C ALA A 229 -3.58 12.98 -18.44
N ILE A 230 -2.44 12.95 -19.13
CA ILE A 230 -1.13 13.31 -18.55
C ILE A 230 -1.17 14.77 -18.04
N GLU A 231 -1.67 15.69 -18.84
CA GLU A 231 -1.78 17.10 -18.46
C GLU A 231 -2.78 17.28 -17.31
N PHE A 232 -3.89 16.56 -17.32
CA PHE A 232 -4.86 16.54 -16.21
C PHE A 232 -4.21 16.10 -14.90
N LEU A 233 -3.43 15.01 -14.90
CA LEU A 233 -2.76 14.49 -13.70
C LEU A 233 -1.72 15.48 -13.17
N LYS A 234 -0.89 16.07 -14.05
CA LYS A 234 0.07 17.12 -13.68
C LYS A 234 -0.61 18.32 -13.05
N HIS A 235 -1.67 18.81 -13.68
CA HIS A 235 -2.43 19.96 -13.19
C HIS A 235 -3.09 19.66 -11.83
N THR A 236 -3.69 18.47 -11.69
CA THR A 236 -4.36 18.08 -10.44
C THR A 236 -3.36 17.93 -9.29
N ASN A 237 -2.22 17.29 -9.51
CA ASN A 237 -1.16 17.20 -8.50
C ASN A 237 -0.61 18.58 -8.11
N TRP A 238 -0.39 19.48 -9.10
CA TRP A 238 -0.01 20.85 -8.83
C TRP A 238 -1.05 21.57 -7.96
N LYS A 239 -2.34 21.41 -8.27
CA LYS A 239 -3.44 21.97 -7.49
C LYS A 239 -3.45 21.43 -6.05
N ILE A 240 -3.33 20.13 -5.88
CA ILE A 240 -3.28 19.51 -4.54
C ILE A 240 -2.16 20.14 -3.70
N HIS A 241 -0.96 20.21 -4.25
CA HIS A 241 0.20 20.70 -3.51
C HIS A 241 0.17 22.21 -3.25
N SER A 242 -0.44 23.00 -4.14
CA SER A 242 -0.54 24.45 -3.99
C SER A 242 -1.67 24.89 -3.06
N GLU A 243 -2.84 24.21 -3.09
CA GLU A 243 -4.02 24.60 -2.31
C GLU A 243 -4.05 23.92 -0.93
N VAL A 244 -3.59 22.66 -0.85
CA VAL A 244 -3.57 21.88 0.40
C VAL A 244 -2.14 21.45 0.71
N SER A 245 -1.34 22.41 1.18
CA SER A 245 0.07 22.18 1.49
C SER A 245 0.27 21.03 2.48
N GLY A 246 1.08 20.03 2.08
CA GLY A 246 1.36 18.83 2.87
C GLY A 246 0.45 17.64 2.57
N ALA A 247 -0.61 17.80 1.77
CA ALA A 247 -1.35 16.67 1.25
C ALA A 247 -0.48 15.87 0.27
N ILE A 248 -0.71 14.55 0.21
CA ILE A 248 0.03 13.65 -0.68
C ILE A 248 -0.89 13.04 -1.74
N SER A 249 -0.30 12.76 -2.89
CA SER A 249 -0.91 11.95 -3.94
C SER A 249 -0.04 10.72 -4.21
N ILE A 250 -0.69 9.56 -4.38
CA ILE A 250 -0.05 8.27 -4.59
C ILE A 250 -0.61 7.68 -5.88
N ALA A 251 0.26 7.26 -6.81
CA ALA A 251 -0.17 6.65 -8.07
C ALA A 251 -0.17 5.13 -7.97
N GLU A 252 -1.26 4.49 -8.40
CA GLU A 252 -1.21 3.10 -8.84
C GLU A 252 -0.86 3.10 -10.32
N GLU A 253 0.39 2.86 -10.63
CA GLU A 253 0.91 2.85 -12.00
C GLU A 253 1.93 1.71 -12.14
N SER A 254 1.64 0.76 -13.00
CA SER A 254 2.40 -0.50 -13.11
C SER A 254 3.32 -0.58 -14.34
N THR A 255 3.34 0.48 -15.17
CA THR A 255 4.12 0.47 -16.42
C THR A 255 5.53 1.06 -16.23
N SER A 256 6.29 1.10 -17.30
CA SER A 256 7.60 1.74 -17.36
C SER A 256 7.54 3.25 -17.66
N PHE A 257 6.38 3.90 -17.47
CA PHE A 257 6.29 5.36 -17.60
C PHE A 257 7.19 6.02 -16.57
N GLY A 258 8.15 6.83 -17.05
CA GLY A 258 9.17 7.45 -16.20
C GLY A 258 8.70 8.74 -15.56
N GLY A 259 9.17 9.01 -14.33
CA GLY A 259 8.96 10.28 -13.66
C GLY A 259 7.56 10.48 -13.09
N VAL A 260 6.86 9.40 -12.71
CA VAL A 260 5.55 9.50 -12.05
C VAL A 260 5.64 10.35 -10.78
N THR A 261 6.69 10.19 -9.99
CA THR A 261 6.92 10.93 -8.75
C THR A 261 7.91 12.10 -8.90
N HIS A 262 8.31 12.42 -10.11
CA HIS A 262 9.12 13.61 -10.37
C HIS A 262 8.25 14.86 -10.44
N PRO A 263 8.78 16.03 -10.06
CA PRO A 263 8.07 17.31 -10.18
C PRO A 263 7.59 17.57 -11.62
N ALA A 264 6.41 18.19 -11.75
CA ALA A 264 5.83 18.49 -13.07
C ALA A 264 6.70 19.43 -13.91
N GLU A 265 7.40 20.38 -13.29
CA GLU A 265 8.36 21.27 -13.95
C GLU A 265 9.56 20.54 -14.55
N ASN A 266 9.87 19.34 -14.06
CA ASN A 266 10.92 18.47 -14.58
C ASN A 266 10.39 17.39 -15.54
N GLY A 267 9.15 17.56 -16.01
CA GLY A 267 8.49 16.64 -16.94
C GLY A 267 7.76 15.46 -16.30
N GLY A 268 7.80 15.34 -14.96
CA GLY A 268 7.11 14.29 -14.22
C GLY A 268 5.60 14.52 -14.09
N LEU A 269 4.89 13.56 -13.46
CA LEU A 269 3.46 13.68 -13.19
C LEU A 269 3.15 14.39 -11.85
N GLY A 270 4.15 14.61 -10.99
CA GLY A 270 4.02 15.34 -9.74
C GLY A 270 3.40 14.58 -8.58
N PHE A 271 3.28 13.25 -8.64
CA PHE A 271 2.88 12.44 -7.49
C PHE A 271 3.95 12.45 -6.39
N ASN A 272 3.54 12.28 -5.14
CA ASN A 272 4.48 12.11 -4.03
C ASN A 272 5.06 10.70 -4.00
N PHE A 273 4.21 9.69 -4.26
CA PHE A 273 4.58 8.28 -4.22
C PHE A 273 3.94 7.51 -5.38
N LYS A 274 4.52 6.33 -5.63
CA LYS A 274 4.02 5.34 -6.59
C LYS A 274 4.02 3.96 -5.94
N TRP A 275 2.98 3.15 -6.13
CA TRP A 275 3.00 1.75 -5.75
C TRP A 275 4.07 0.99 -6.53
N ASN A 276 4.90 0.21 -5.83
CA ASN A 276 5.90 -0.65 -6.46
C ASN A 276 5.29 -2.00 -6.84
N MET A 277 4.54 -2.03 -7.93
CA MET A 277 3.88 -3.25 -8.42
C MET A 277 4.89 -4.30 -8.89
N GLY A 278 6.06 -3.89 -9.41
CA GLY A 278 7.14 -4.77 -9.81
C GLY A 278 7.71 -5.54 -8.61
N TRP A 279 8.04 -4.84 -7.52
CA TRP A 279 8.50 -5.46 -6.28
C TRP A 279 7.46 -6.44 -5.73
N MET A 280 6.20 -6.06 -5.70
CA MET A 280 5.11 -6.89 -5.22
C MET A 280 5.00 -8.19 -6.03
N ASN A 281 4.95 -8.09 -7.36
CA ASN A 281 4.84 -9.25 -8.24
C ASN A 281 6.05 -10.19 -8.12
N ASP A 282 7.27 -9.67 -8.13
CA ASP A 282 8.49 -10.45 -8.08
C ASP A 282 8.64 -11.17 -6.73
N THR A 283 8.47 -10.44 -5.62
CA THR A 283 8.64 -11.02 -4.29
C THR A 283 7.55 -12.04 -3.96
N LEU A 284 6.29 -11.80 -4.33
CA LEU A 284 5.21 -12.79 -4.17
C LEU A 284 5.43 -14.01 -5.05
N SER A 285 5.92 -13.84 -6.28
CA SER A 285 6.28 -14.97 -7.14
C SER A 285 7.35 -15.84 -6.52
N TYR A 286 8.38 -15.23 -5.89
CA TYR A 286 9.41 -15.95 -5.16
C TYR A 286 8.85 -16.65 -3.92
N MET A 287 8.05 -15.97 -3.12
CA MET A 287 7.51 -16.52 -1.87
C MET A 287 6.57 -17.70 -2.07
N LYS A 288 5.86 -17.77 -3.21
CA LYS A 288 5.01 -18.90 -3.60
C LYS A 288 5.78 -20.19 -3.90
N LEU A 289 7.06 -20.08 -4.21
CA LEU A 289 7.89 -21.26 -4.54
C LEU A 289 8.17 -22.08 -3.28
N ASP A 290 8.18 -23.40 -3.45
CA ASP A 290 8.79 -24.27 -2.44
C ASP A 290 10.25 -23.83 -2.23
N PRO A 291 10.73 -23.74 -0.98
CA PRO A 291 12.07 -23.26 -0.67
C PRO A 291 13.20 -23.94 -1.46
N VAL A 292 13.01 -25.21 -1.85
CA VAL A 292 14.02 -25.95 -2.63
C VAL A 292 14.25 -25.35 -4.02
N TYR A 293 13.28 -24.65 -4.59
CA TYR A 293 13.37 -24.03 -5.91
C TYR A 293 13.79 -22.56 -5.84
N ARG A 294 13.75 -21.90 -4.68
CA ARG A 294 14.02 -20.46 -4.51
C ARG A 294 15.41 -20.06 -4.99
N ARG A 295 16.41 -20.93 -4.84
CA ARG A 295 17.78 -20.69 -5.34
C ARG A 295 17.87 -20.40 -6.82
N TYR A 296 16.94 -20.88 -7.63
CA TYR A 296 16.90 -20.65 -9.08
C TYR A 296 16.19 -19.34 -9.46
N HIS A 297 15.63 -18.63 -8.50
CA HIS A 297 14.84 -17.41 -8.68
C HIS A 297 15.26 -16.29 -7.70
N HIS A 298 16.50 -16.35 -7.27
CA HIS A 298 17.08 -15.44 -6.27
C HIS A 298 16.99 -13.97 -6.70
N ASP A 299 17.13 -13.71 -8.00
CA ASP A 299 17.01 -12.41 -8.65
C ASP A 299 15.67 -11.72 -8.42
N LYS A 300 14.58 -12.45 -8.23
CA LYS A 300 13.25 -11.88 -7.95
C LYS A 300 13.22 -11.04 -6.66
N MET A 301 14.03 -11.37 -5.68
CA MET A 301 14.13 -10.62 -4.43
C MET A 301 15.06 -9.41 -4.53
N THR A 302 15.98 -9.40 -5.48
CA THR A 302 17.03 -8.37 -5.60
C THR A 302 16.77 -7.39 -6.75
N PHE A 303 16.01 -7.79 -7.77
CA PHE A 303 15.78 -7.02 -8.99
C PHE A 303 15.17 -5.63 -8.72
N GLY A 304 14.28 -5.53 -7.73
CA GLY A 304 13.64 -4.27 -7.36
C GLY A 304 14.63 -3.13 -7.03
N MET A 305 15.83 -3.47 -6.52
CA MET A 305 16.84 -2.46 -6.22
C MET A 305 17.46 -1.79 -7.45
N ILE A 306 17.34 -2.40 -8.64
CA ILE A 306 17.87 -1.83 -9.88
C ILE A 306 17.14 -0.52 -10.23
N TYR A 307 15.86 -0.42 -9.91
CA TYR A 307 15.02 0.75 -10.20
C TYR A 307 14.51 1.48 -8.94
N GLN A 308 14.91 1.04 -7.74
CA GLN A 308 14.41 1.56 -6.45
C GLN A 308 14.45 3.10 -6.34
N TYR A 309 15.46 3.72 -6.92
CA TYR A 309 15.68 5.17 -6.83
C TYR A 309 15.15 5.95 -8.04
N SER A 310 14.43 5.28 -8.94
CA SER A 310 13.78 5.95 -10.08
C SER A 310 12.50 6.70 -9.68
N GLU A 311 11.85 6.26 -8.58
CA GLU A 311 10.61 6.80 -8.06
C GLU A 311 10.59 6.75 -6.53
N ASN A 312 9.65 7.44 -5.90
CA ASN A 312 9.38 7.29 -4.47
C ASN A 312 8.33 6.20 -4.27
N PHE A 313 8.74 5.04 -3.76
CA PHE A 313 7.85 3.88 -3.74
C PHE A 313 7.11 3.65 -2.42
N VAL A 314 5.87 3.15 -2.56
CA VAL A 314 5.13 2.41 -1.55
C VAL A 314 5.19 0.94 -1.92
N LEU A 315 5.49 0.06 -0.98
CA LEU A 315 5.47 -1.39 -1.16
C LEU A 315 4.05 -1.90 -0.87
N PRO A 316 3.25 -2.28 -1.90
CA PRO A 316 1.85 -2.64 -1.68
C PRO A 316 1.68 -4.15 -1.51
N LEU A 317 1.04 -4.55 -0.42
CA LEU A 317 0.33 -5.83 -0.32
C LEU A 317 -1.15 -5.50 -0.18
N SER A 318 -1.76 -5.12 -1.30
CA SER A 318 -3.09 -4.51 -1.38
C SER A 318 -4.23 -5.53 -1.45
N HIS A 319 -5.45 -5.02 -1.51
CA HIS A 319 -6.67 -5.83 -1.71
C HIS A 319 -6.60 -6.69 -2.99
N ASP A 320 -5.99 -6.20 -4.07
CA ASP A 320 -5.88 -6.93 -5.35
C ASP A 320 -5.11 -8.25 -5.24
N GLU A 321 -4.25 -8.38 -4.24
CA GLU A 321 -3.42 -9.58 -4.08
C GLU A 321 -4.15 -10.73 -3.38
N VAL A 322 -5.33 -10.50 -2.82
CA VAL A 322 -6.05 -11.47 -1.99
C VAL A 322 -7.48 -11.73 -2.48
N VAL A 323 -7.72 -11.59 -3.78
CA VAL A 323 -9.02 -11.78 -4.44
C VAL A 323 -8.87 -12.58 -5.74
N HIS A 324 -9.99 -12.95 -6.35
CA HIS A 324 -10.11 -13.51 -7.70
C HIS A 324 -9.25 -14.75 -7.96
N GLY A 325 -9.20 -15.69 -7.02
CA GLY A 325 -8.46 -16.94 -7.15
C GLY A 325 -6.95 -16.80 -6.92
N LYS A 326 -6.50 -15.65 -6.41
CA LYS A 326 -5.08 -15.42 -6.09
C LYS A 326 -4.64 -15.98 -4.74
N CYS A 327 -5.54 -16.52 -3.92
CA CYS A 327 -5.39 -16.94 -2.52
C CYS A 327 -5.10 -15.78 -1.56
N SER A 328 -5.34 -16.00 -0.24
CA SER A 328 -4.83 -15.09 0.81
C SER A 328 -3.29 -15.06 0.82
N LEU A 329 -2.67 -14.08 1.47
CA LEU A 329 -1.19 -14.06 1.59
C LEU A 329 -0.68 -15.32 2.28
N LEU A 330 -1.34 -15.77 3.35
CA LEU A 330 -1.01 -17.04 4.02
C LEU A 330 -1.19 -18.24 3.08
N GLY A 331 -2.27 -18.26 2.30
CA GLY A 331 -2.57 -19.31 1.33
C GLY A 331 -1.53 -19.45 0.21
N LYS A 332 -0.85 -18.34 -0.13
CA LYS A 332 0.24 -18.33 -1.12
C LYS A 332 1.51 -19.02 -0.62
N MET A 333 1.72 -19.09 0.71
CA MET A 333 2.94 -19.64 1.29
C MET A 333 2.97 -21.16 1.18
N PRO A 334 4.11 -21.76 0.79
CA PRO A 334 4.27 -23.21 0.65
C PRO A 334 4.47 -23.89 2.00
N GLY A 335 4.33 -25.22 1.98
CA GLY A 335 4.67 -26.09 3.09
C GLY A 335 3.50 -26.40 4.05
N ASP A 336 3.85 -26.94 5.21
CA ASP A 336 2.91 -27.23 6.29
C ASP A 336 2.48 -25.96 7.03
N THR A 337 1.64 -26.10 8.05
CA THR A 337 1.11 -24.93 8.80
C THR A 337 2.23 -24.08 9.39
N TRP A 338 3.23 -24.70 10.04
CA TRP A 338 4.35 -23.95 10.62
C TRP A 338 5.12 -23.18 9.53
N GLN A 339 5.43 -23.87 8.43
CA GLN A 339 6.19 -23.29 7.32
C GLN A 339 5.44 -22.14 6.65
N LYS A 340 4.12 -22.25 6.47
CA LYS A 340 3.28 -21.17 5.92
C LYS A 340 3.36 -19.90 6.77
N PHE A 341 3.15 -20.03 8.07
CA PHE A 341 3.25 -18.89 8.99
C PHE A 341 4.68 -18.35 9.09
N ALA A 342 5.69 -19.21 9.13
CA ALA A 342 7.09 -18.81 9.14
C ALA A 342 7.48 -18.04 7.86
N ASN A 343 7.10 -18.53 6.67
CA ASN A 343 7.30 -17.82 5.41
C ASN A 343 6.65 -16.43 5.41
N LEU A 344 5.42 -16.32 5.88
CA LEU A 344 4.72 -15.05 5.93
C LEU A 344 5.39 -14.07 6.89
N ARG A 345 5.80 -14.54 8.09
CA ARG A 345 6.55 -13.72 9.05
C ARG A 345 7.89 -13.25 8.47
N ALA A 346 8.64 -14.15 7.84
CA ALA A 346 9.91 -13.81 7.19
C ALA A 346 9.72 -12.76 6.09
N TYR A 347 8.68 -12.90 5.28
CA TYR A 347 8.35 -11.97 4.21
C TYR A 347 7.97 -10.58 4.73
N TYR A 348 7.16 -10.51 5.79
CA TYR A 348 6.86 -9.22 6.44
C TYR A 348 8.12 -8.57 7.03
N GLY A 349 8.99 -9.36 7.68
CA GLY A 349 10.27 -8.86 8.15
C GLY A 349 11.13 -8.29 7.02
N TYR A 350 11.20 -8.97 5.87
CA TYR A 350 11.89 -8.47 4.69
C TYR A 350 11.26 -7.17 4.16
N MET A 351 9.93 -7.13 4.03
CA MET A 351 9.19 -5.96 3.53
C MET A 351 9.41 -4.73 4.40
N TRP A 352 9.31 -4.84 5.73
CA TRP A 352 9.51 -3.70 6.62
C TRP A 352 10.95 -3.19 6.66
N GLY A 353 11.93 -4.06 6.40
CA GLY A 353 13.35 -3.69 6.25
C GLY A 353 13.68 -3.08 4.90
N TYR A 354 12.98 -3.46 3.83
CA TYR A 354 13.24 -3.02 2.45
C TYR A 354 12.90 -1.53 2.28
N PRO A 355 13.65 -0.75 1.45
CA PRO A 355 13.35 0.66 1.22
C PRO A 355 12.00 0.86 0.51
N GLY A 356 11.25 1.84 1.00
CA GLY A 356 9.90 2.18 0.54
C GLY A 356 8.88 2.25 1.68
N LYS A 357 7.78 2.96 1.48
CA LYS A 357 6.69 3.03 2.45
C LYS A 357 5.91 1.71 2.44
N LYS A 358 5.15 1.42 3.48
CA LYS A 358 4.50 0.11 3.68
C LYS A 358 3.01 0.24 3.51
N LEU A 359 2.40 -0.69 2.78
CA LEU A 359 0.94 -0.81 2.69
C LEU A 359 0.53 -2.26 2.89
N LEU A 360 -0.41 -2.48 3.80
CA LEU A 360 -0.96 -3.79 4.08
C LEU A 360 -2.49 -3.71 4.10
N PHE A 361 -3.14 -4.54 3.28
CA PHE A 361 -4.59 -4.64 3.27
C PHE A 361 -5.12 -5.36 4.50
N MET A 362 -6.25 -4.90 5.01
CA MET A 362 -6.94 -5.45 6.18
C MET A 362 -7.09 -6.97 6.14
N GLY A 363 -6.90 -7.61 7.29
CA GLY A 363 -6.91 -9.08 7.46
C GLY A 363 -5.54 -9.74 7.25
N ASN A 364 -4.64 -9.13 6.48
CA ASN A 364 -3.30 -9.67 6.28
C ASN A 364 -2.42 -9.55 7.53
N GLU A 365 -2.69 -8.58 8.41
CA GLU A 365 -1.96 -8.37 9.65
C GLU A 365 -2.17 -9.49 10.68
N PHE A 366 -3.23 -10.26 10.55
CA PHE A 366 -3.44 -11.50 11.34
C PHE A 366 -3.49 -12.76 10.47
N ALA A 367 -2.98 -12.67 9.23
CA ALA A 367 -2.85 -13.81 8.32
C ALA A 367 -4.19 -14.50 7.99
N GLN A 368 -5.22 -13.74 7.60
CA GLN A 368 -6.50 -14.33 7.20
C GLN A 368 -6.29 -15.50 6.23
N GLY A 369 -7.00 -16.61 6.49
CA GLY A 369 -6.75 -17.88 5.79
C GLY A 369 -7.39 -17.96 4.41
N ARG A 370 -8.52 -17.29 4.19
CA ARG A 370 -9.23 -17.23 2.90
C ARG A 370 -8.98 -15.91 2.17
N GLU A 371 -9.33 -15.88 0.89
CA GLU A 371 -9.42 -14.63 0.14
C GLU A 371 -10.39 -13.65 0.80
N TRP A 372 -10.16 -12.35 0.56
CA TRP A 372 -11.08 -11.34 0.99
C TRP A 372 -12.47 -11.50 0.32
N ASN A 373 -13.52 -11.39 1.12
CA ASN A 373 -14.90 -11.36 0.68
C ASN A 373 -15.55 -10.04 1.14
N TYR A 374 -15.95 -9.21 0.21
CA TYR A 374 -16.56 -7.91 0.51
C TYR A 374 -17.97 -8.01 1.11
N GLU A 375 -18.62 -9.17 1.04
CA GLU A 375 -19.98 -9.42 1.56
C GLU A 375 -20.01 -9.83 3.04
N GLU A 376 -18.84 -10.05 3.65
CA GLU A 376 -18.72 -10.55 5.02
C GLU A 376 -17.67 -9.75 5.82
N SER A 377 -17.73 -9.87 7.14
CA SER A 377 -16.64 -9.41 8.01
C SER A 377 -15.34 -10.16 7.71
N LEU A 378 -14.20 -9.56 8.07
CA LEU A 378 -12.96 -10.32 8.21
C LEU A 378 -13.15 -11.47 9.22
N ASP A 379 -12.31 -12.48 9.10
CA ASP A 379 -12.35 -13.70 9.91
C ASP A 379 -11.76 -13.47 11.31
N TRP A 380 -12.30 -12.50 12.06
CA TRP A 380 -11.84 -12.14 13.41
C TRP A 380 -11.81 -13.31 14.38
N PHE A 381 -12.64 -14.36 14.15
CA PHE A 381 -12.66 -15.59 14.94
C PHE A 381 -11.32 -16.37 14.88
N LEU A 382 -10.49 -16.13 13.84
CA LEU A 382 -9.16 -16.74 13.76
C LEU A 382 -8.23 -16.30 14.90
N LEU A 383 -8.54 -15.20 15.56
CA LEU A 383 -7.81 -14.76 16.75
C LEU A 383 -8.24 -15.52 18.04
N ASP A 384 -9.30 -16.33 18.00
CA ASP A 384 -9.73 -17.14 19.12
C ASP A 384 -8.88 -18.40 19.26
N GLU A 385 -8.61 -18.82 20.49
CA GLU A 385 -7.74 -19.97 20.79
C GLU A 385 -8.22 -21.28 20.14
N ASN A 386 -9.54 -21.44 20.01
CA ASN A 386 -10.15 -22.63 19.44
C ASN A 386 -10.10 -22.70 17.90
N HIS A 387 -9.66 -21.61 17.23
CA HIS A 387 -9.65 -21.49 15.76
C HIS A 387 -8.24 -21.24 15.18
N GLY A 388 -7.20 -21.73 15.85
CA GLY A 388 -5.81 -21.50 15.41
C GLY A 388 -5.20 -20.19 15.93
N GLY A 389 -5.83 -19.61 16.95
CA GLY A 389 -5.51 -18.31 17.53
C GLY A 389 -4.04 -18.02 17.81
N PRO A 390 -3.23 -18.95 18.37
CA PRO A 390 -1.81 -18.67 18.63
C PRO A 390 -1.03 -18.28 17.37
N TRP A 391 -1.24 -18.94 16.25
CA TRP A 391 -0.57 -18.63 14.98
C TRP A 391 -0.95 -17.25 14.43
N HIS A 392 -2.25 -16.96 14.39
CA HIS A 392 -2.78 -15.69 13.89
C HIS A 392 -2.42 -14.53 14.83
N LYS A 393 -2.51 -14.72 16.15
CA LYS A 393 -2.05 -13.75 17.16
C LYS A 393 -0.55 -13.49 17.05
N GLY A 394 0.24 -14.53 16.73
CA GLY A 394 1.67 -14.39 16.50
C GLY A 394 2.01 -13.46 15.34
N VAL A 395 1.29 -13.58 14.20
CA VAL A 395 1.46 -12.69 13.07
C VAL A 395 0.96 -11.28 13.39
N LEU A 396 -0.20 -11.16 14.06
CA LEU A 396 -0.73 -9.86 14.50
C LEU A 396 0.28 -9.12 15.40
N GLN A 397 0.85 -9.82 16.38
CA GLN A 397 1.88 -9.25 17.27
C GLN A 397 3.14 -8.85 16.48
N LEU A 398 3.57 -9.68 15.52
CA LEU A 398 4.73 -9.34 14.68
C LEU A 398 4.50 -8.05 13.88
N VAL A 399 3.34 -7.90 13.23
CA VAL A 399 3.05 -6.69 12.45
C VAL A 399 3.03 -5.45 13.33
N LYS A 400 2.46 -5.56 14.53
CA LYS A 400 2.51 -4.48 15.54
C LYS A 400 3.95 -4.12 15.91
N ASP A 401 4.80 -5.11 16.18
CA ASP A 401 6.19 -4.89 16.56
C ASP A 401 7.01 -4.36 15.38
N LEU A 402 6.76 -4.84 14.16
CA LEU A 402 7.36 -4.30 12.94
C LEU A 402 7.04 -2.81 12.76
N ASN A 403 5.80 -2.40 12.94
CA ASN A 403 5.40 -0.99 12.89
C ASN A 403 6.10 -0.18 13.99
N SER A 404 6.23 -0.72 15.20
CA SER A 404 6.93 -0.07 16.30
C SER A 404 8.43 0.09 16.02
N VAL A 405 9.09 -0.96 15.54
CA VAL A 405 10.51 -0.94 15.17
C VAL A 405 10.75 0.03 14.01
N TYR A 406 9.89 0.00 13.00
CA TYR A 406 9.94 0.90 11.85
C TYR A 406 9.89 2.37 12.28
N GLN A 407 8.91 2.76 13.08
CA GLN A 407 8.75 4.16 13.50
C GLN A 407 9.86 4.67 14.42
N LYS A 408 10.49 3.78 15.21
CA LYS A 408 11.54 4.16 16.18
C LYS A 408 12.93 4.20 15.60
N ASN A 409 13.13 3.75 14.37
CA ASN A 409 14.46 3.58 13.80
C ASN A 409 14.56 4.27 12.44
N ALA A 410 15.12 5.48 12.44
CA ALA A 410 15.31 6.31 11.25
C ALA A 410 15.97 5.59 10.05
N PRO A 411 16.93 4.66 10.23
CA PRO A 411 17.49 3.90 9.11
C PRO A 411 16.45 3.18 8.25
N LEU A 412 15.30 2.80 8.80
CA LEU A 412 14.30 2.02 8.08
C LEU A 412 13.38 2.84 7.18
N PHE A 413 13.39 4.19 7.28
CA PHE A 413 12.46 5.04 6.52
C PHE A 413 13.03 6.36 5.98
N GLU A 414 14.03 6.95 6.65
CA GLU A 414 14.45 8.32 6.40
C GLU A 414 15.02 8.52 4.99
N LEU A 415 15.83 7.56 4.53
CA LEU A 415 16.53 7.60 3.24
C LEU A 415 16.00 6.55 2.25
N ASP A 416 14.70 6.30 2.24
CA ASP A 416 14.07 5.31 1.33
C ASP A 416 14.30 5.64 -0.16
N GLY A 417 14.33 6.92 -0.50
CA GLY A 417 14.52 7.39 -1.87
C GLY A 417 15.98 7.75 -2.22
N GLU A 418 16.93 7.47 -1.32
CA GLU A 418 18.33 7.88 -1.50
C GLU A 418 19.25 6.64 -1.49
N PRO A 419 20.17 6.50 -2.48
CA PRO A 419 21.09 5.36 -2.54
C PRO A 419 21.95 5.17 -1.29
N GLU A 420 22.26 6.25 -0.60
CA GLU A 420 23.07 6.25 0.62
C GLU A 420 22.39 5.54 1.79
N GLY A 421 21.06 5.38 1.74
CA GLY A 421 20.26 4.70 2.76
C GLY A 421 20.31 3.18 2.71
N PHE A 422 20.92 2.58 1.68
CA PHE A 422 20.91 1.14 1.45
C PHE A 422 22.27 0.61 0.98
N ASN A 423 22.65 -0.56 1.49
CA ASN A 423 23.83 -1.26 0.99
C ASN A 423 23.64 -2.78 1.10
N TRP A 424 23.78 -3.50 0.00
CA TRP A 424 23.84 -4.96 0.03
C TRP A 424 25.09 -5.45 0.80
N LEU A 425 24.89 -6.36 1.74
CA LEU A 425 25.94 -7.09 2.43
C LEU A 425 26.13 -8.49 1.86
N VAL A 426 25.03 -9.20 1.61
CA VAL A 426 24.97 -10.50 0.92
C VAL A 426 23.81 -10.42 -0.08
N VAL A 427 24.14 -10.47 -1.39
CA VAL A 427 23.17 -10.33 -2.47
C VAL A 427 23.10 -11.57 -3.37
N ASP A 428 24.11 -12.42 -3.34
CA ASP A 428 24.36 -13.48 -4.31
C ASP A 428 24.38 -14.91 -3.72
N ASP A 429 24.04 -15.08 -2.44
CA ASP A 429 23.93 -16.41 -1.82
C ASP A 429 22.61 -17.12 -2.17
N ALA A 430 22.48 -17.44 -3.45
CA ALA A 430 21.31 -18.14 -3.98
C ALA A 430 21.18 -19.58 -3.44
N GLU A 431 22.29 -20.27 -3.21
CA GLU A 431 22.31 -21.65 -2.71
C GLU A 431 21.65 -21.78 -1.34
N ASN A 432 21.86 -20.80 -0.48
CA ASN A 432 21.27 -20.76 0.86
C ASN A 432 19.97 -19.93 0.92
N SER A 433 19.60 -19.24 -0.18
CA SER A 433 18.48 -18.27 -0.21
C SER A 433 18.56 -17.26 0.94
N VAL A 434 19.78 -16.74 1.16
CA VAL A 434 20.08 -15.73 2.19
C VAL A 434 20.27 -14.37 1.53
N PHE A 435 19.66 -13.36 2.14
CA PHE A 435 19.80 -11.95 1.76
C PHE A 435 20.18 -11.15 2.99
N ALA A 436 21.17 -10.27 2.86
CA ALA A 436 21.51 -9.34 3.92
C ALA A 436 21.81 -7.96 3.35
N PHE A 437 21.23 -6.94 3.95
CA PHE A 437 21.49 -5.55 3.60
C PHE A 437 21.53 -4.65 4.82
N GLU A 438 22.25 -3.55 4.67
CA GLU A 438 22.33 -2.50 5.68
C GLU A 438 21.39 -1.34 5.28
N ARG A 439 20.62 -0.84 6.24
CA ARG A 439 19.89 0.41 6.18
C ARG A 439 20.60 1.46 7.03
N LYS A 440 20.63 2.69 6.52
CA LYS A 440 21.35 3.78 7.15
C LYS A 440 20.52 5.05 7.16
N SER A 441 20.57 5.83 8.24
CA SER A 441 20.01 7.17 8.36
C SER A 441 21.04 8.27 8.12
N SER A 442 20.58 9.49 7.96
CA SER A 442 21.43 10.67 7.75
C SER A 442 22.39 10.96 8.92
N ASN A 443 21.99 10.63 10.14
CA ASN A 443 22.80 10.77 11.35
C ASN A 443 23.83 9.61 11.55
N GLY A 444 23.82 8.62 10.63
CA GLY A 444 24.77 7.50 10.66
C GLY A 444 24.34 6.28 11.45
N GLU A 445 23.14 6.26 12.04
CA GLU A 445 22.58 5.02 12.61
C GLU A 445 22.44 3.94 11.53
N ARG A 446 22.61 2.66 11.94
CA ARG A 446 22.62 1.51 11.02
C ARG A 446 21.81 0.36 11.55
N ILE A 447 21.09 -0.32 10.65
CA ILE A 447 20.42 -1.58 10.90
C ILE A 447 20.75 -2.55 9.78
N ILE A 448 21.15 -3.76 10.14
CA ILE A 448 21.33 -4.87 9.21
C ILE A 448 20.06 -5.71 9.23
N VAL A 449 19.50 -5.96 8.07
CA VAL A 449 18.37 -6.86 7.84
C VAL A 449 18.89 -8.13 7.18
N ILE A 450 18.61 -9.29 7.78
CA ILE A 450 19.10 -10.59 7.30
C ILE A 450 17.90 -11.51 7.17
N SER A 451 17.68 -12.07 5.99
CA SER A 451 16.58 -13.01 5.69
C SER A 451 17.11 -14.34 5.21
N ASN A 452 16.56 -15.42 5.75
CA ASN A 452 16.75 -16.80 5.31
C ASN A 452 15.40 -17.37 4.85
N PHE A 453 15.27 -17.62 3.59
CA PHE A 453 14.04 -18.16 3.01
C PHE A 453 14.08 -19.68 2.80
N THR A 454 14.87 -20.39 3.62
CA THR A 454 14.87 -21.87 3.69
C THR A 454 14.50 -22.34 5.10
N PRO A 455 13.95 -23.57 5.24
CA PRO A 455 13.61 -24.14 6.56
C PRO A 455 14.83 -24.69 7.32
N VAL A 456 16.03 -24.29 6.92
CA VAL A 456 17.29 -24.75 7.53
C VAL A 456 17.95 -23.58 8.24
N PRO A 457 18.17 -23.64 9.56
CA PRO A 457 18.91 -22.61 10.26
C PRO A 457 20.38 -22.56 9.77
N ARG A 458 20.97 -21.37 9.76
CA ARG A 458 22.37 -21.16 9.34
C ARG A 458 23.20 -20.73 10.55
N GLU A 459 23.87 -21.67 11.19
CA GLU A 459 24.74 -21.41 12.33
C GLU A 459 26.12 -20.91 11.87
N GLY A 460 26.68 -19.94 12.61
CA GLY A 460 27.98 -19.39 12.29
C GLY A 460 28.10 -18.72 10.93
N TYR A 461 26.98 -18.21 10.40
CA TYR A 461 26.96 -17.56 9.08
C TYR A 461 27.68 -16.21 9.16
N ARG A 462 28.75 -16.06 8.37
CA ARG A 462 29.61 -14.88 8.41
C ARG A 462 29.16 -13.82 7.41
N ILE A 463 28.98 -12.59 7.90
CA ILE A 463 28.56 -11.44 7.08
C ILE A 463 29.55 -10.30 7.29
N GLY A 464 30.13 -9.78 6.21
CA GLY A 464 30.95 -8.56 6.25
C GLY A 464 30.13 -7.34 6.65
N VAL A 465 30.65 -6.52 7.56
CA VAL A 465 29.99 -5.32 8.08
C VAL A 465 30.82 -4.06 7.88
N ASN A 466 30.15 -2.91 7.72
CA ASN A 466 30.79 -1.62 7.46
C ASN A 466 31.31 -0.93 8.72
N ALA A 467 30.89 -1.37 9.91
CA ALA A 467 31.32 -0.79 11.18
C ALA A 467 31.74 -1.91 12.15
N ALA A 468 32.86 -1.71 12.83
CA ALA A 468 33.28 -2.58 13.93
C ALA A 468 32.54 -2.18 15.21
N GLY A 469 32.07 -3.16 16.00
CA GLY A 469 31.39 -2.92 17.26
C GLY A 469 30.30 -3.95 17.54
N GLU A 470 29.35 -3.56 18.38
CA GLU A 470 28.22 -4.39 18.81
C GLU A 470 27.00 -4.22 17.93
N TYR A 471 26.27 -5.31 17.73
CA TYR A 471 25.02 -5.36 16.96
C TYR A 471 23.93 -6.01 17.81
N GLU A 472 22.92 -5.22 18.20
CA GLU A 472 21.78 -5.69 18.99
C GLU A 472 20.69 -6.29 18.09
N GLU A 473 20.26 -7.51 18.38
CA GLU A 473 19.11 -8.14 17.72
C GLU A 473 17.83 -7.50 18.25
N ILE A 474 17.28 -6.53 17.51
CA ILE A 474 16.09 -5.76 17.88
C ILE A 474 14.78 -6.37 17.36
N LEU A 475 14.86 -7.30 16.43
CA LEU A 475 13.73 -8.07 15.89
C LEU A 475 14.19 -9.43 15.39
N ASN A 476 13.38 -10.44 15.66
CA ASN A 476 13.55 -11.80 15.14
C ASN A 476 12.19 -12.40 14.85
N THR A 477 11.85 -12.60 13.57
CA THR A 477 10.54 -13.12 13.16
C THR A 477 10.32 -14.58 13.54
N ASP A 478 11.37 -15.30 13.95
CA ASP A 478 11.31 -16.68 14.49
C ASP A 478 11.17 -16.72 16.01
N SER A 479 10.99 -15.58 16.66
CA SER A 479 10.78 -15.53 18.11
C SER A 479 9.55 -16.36 18.54
N MET A 480 9.63 -16.98 19.71
CA MET A 480 8.50 -17.69 20.33
C MET A 480 7.27 -16.80 20.53
N TYR A 481 7.44 -15.50 20.68
CA TYR A 481 6.33 -14.53 20.79
C TYR A 481 5.46 -14.49 19.53
N TYR A 482 6.01 -14.89 18.40
CA TYR A 482 5.32 -14.98 17.11
C TYR A 482 5.05 -16.43 16.68
N GLN A 483 5.16 -17.39 17.63
CA GLN A 483 5.03 -18.84 17.37
C GLN A 483 6.15 -19.39 16.46
N GLY A 484 7.33 -18.79 16.51
CA GLY A 484 8.54 -19.30 15.86
C GLY A 484 9.24 -20.37 16.68
N SER A 485 10.33 -20.92 16.13
CA SER A 485 11.16 -21.93 16.80
C SER A 485 12.14 -21.34 17.80
N ASN A 486 12.22 -20.03 17.91
CA ASN A 486 13.05 -19.27 18.84
C ASN A 486 14.56 -19.48 18.66
N VAL A 487 14.99 -19.71 17.43
CA VAL A 487 16.41 -19.68 17.04
C VAL A 487 16.86 -18.22 16.89
N GLY A 488 18.01 -17.85 17.42
CA GLY A 488 18.50 -16.47 17.38
C GLY A 488 19.89 -16.28 17.97
N ASN A 489 20.25 -15.04 18.29
CA ASN A 489 21.61 -14.63 18.65
C ASN A 489 21.75 -14.14 20.11
N PHE A 490 20.82 -14.49 20.99
CA PHE A 490 20.83 -14.09 22.41
C PHE A 490 20.85 -12.57 22.65
N GLY A 491 20.39 -11.79 21.66
CA GLY A 491 20.21 -10.34 21.77
C GLY A 491 21.41 -9.49 21.37
N LEU A 492 22.62 -10.04 21.27
CA LEU A 492 23.82 -9.26 20.91
C LEU A 492 24.82 -10.09 20.09
N VAL A 493 25.43 -9.45 19.09
CA VAL A 493 26.52 -10.01 18.28
C VAL A 493 27.64 -8.99 18.21
N GLU A 494 28.86 -9.42 18.44
CA GLU A 494 30.08 -8.59 18.29
C GLU A 494 30.72 -8.82 16.92
N SER A 495 31.27 -7.76 16.34
CA SER A 495 32.07 -7.88 15.12
C SER A 495 33.48 -8.34 15.41
N GLU A 496 34.04 -9.09 14.48
CA GLU A 496 35.43 -9.57 14.50
C GLU A 496 36.21 -8.91 13.36
N ALA A 497 37.50 -8.67 13.59
CA ALA A 497 38.45 -8.19 12.57
C ALA A 497 38.81 -9.33 11.59
N ILE A 498 37.79 -9.94 11.01
CA ILE A 498 37.89 -11.01 10.00
C ILE A 498 37.25 -10.52 8.73
N ALA A 499 38.02 -10.40 7.66
CA ALA A 499 37.52 -9.92 6.37
C ALA A 499 36.49 -10.88 5.77
N SER A 500 35.37 -10.32 5.30
CA SER A 500 34.31 -11.06 4.61
C SER A 500 33.53 -10.13 3.67
N HIS A 501 33.06 -10.65 2.54
CA HIS A 501 32.25 -9.91 1.57
C HIS A 501 32.86 -8.54 1.17
N GLY A 502 34.19 -8.47 1.04
CA GLY A 502 34.91 -7.24 0.67
C GLY A 502 34.97 -6.17 1.78
N ARG A 503 34.76 -6.54 3.05
CA ARG A 503 34.86 -5.67 4.23
C ARG A 503 35.86 -6.23 5.23
N ASP A 504 36.54 -5.35 5.96
CA ASP A 504 37.61 -5.73 6.90
C ASP A 504 37.05 -6.38 8.18
N ASN A 505 35.82 -6.08 8.54
CA ASN A 505 35.15 -6.63 9.72
C ASN A 505 33.94 -7.47 9.31
N SER A 506 33.59 -8.42 10.14
CA SER A 506 32.43 -9.29 9.95
C SER A 506 31.78 -9.67 11.28
N ILE A 507 30.52 -10.06 11.21
CA ILE A 507 29.79 -10.70 12.30
C ILE A 507 29.56 -12.18 11.96
N SER A 508 29.54 -13.02 12.98
CA SER A 508 29.13 -14.43 12.88
C SER A 508 27.79 -14.60 13.55
N VAL A 509 26.76 -14.95 12.78
CA VAL A 509 25.38 -15.00 13.25
C VAL A 509 24.75 -16.37 13.04
N THR A 510 23.78 -16.69 13.87
CA THR A 510 22.82 -17.75 13.61
C THR A 510 21.59 -17.12 12.93
N ILE A 511 21.33 -17.50 11.68
CA ILE A 511 20.16 -17.06 10.95
C ILE A 511 19.07 -18.13 11.13
N PRO A 512 17.90 -17.76 11.72
CA PRO A 512 16.81 -18.72 11.95
C PRO A 512 16.21 -19.28 10.65
N PRO A 513 15.50 -20.42 10.70
CA PRO A 513 14.85 -20.99 9.54
C PRO A 513 13.62 -20.17 9.14
N LEU A 514 13.41 -19.91 7.84
CA LEU A 514 12.28 -19.14 7.31
C LEU A 514 12.01 -17.88 8.14
N ALA A 515 13.04 -17.04 8.28
CA ALA A 515 13.01 -15.89 9.17
C ALA A 515 13.79 -14.69 8.64
N THR A 516 13.46 -13.54 9.20
CA THR A 516 14.18 -12.29 9.04
C THR A 516 14.55 -11.75 10.42
N ILE A 517 15.80 -11.32 10.60
CA ILE A 517 16.30 -10.69 11.82
C ILE A 517 16.81 -9.28 11.53
N TYR A 518 16.70 -8.38 12.52
CA TYR A 518 17.22 -7.03 12.45
C TYR A 518 18.29 -6.84 13.53
N LEU A 519 19.48 -6.42 13.10
CA LEU A 519 20.61 -6.14 13.98
C LEU A 519 20.91 -4.64 13.95
N LYS A 520 20.69 -3.95 15.05
CA LYS A 520 20.99 -2.52 15.20
C LYS A 520 22.42 -2.32 15.70
N TYR A 521 23.22 -1.56 14.96
CA TYR A 521 24.56 -1.19 15.37
C TYR A 521 24.53 -0.29 16.62
N LYS A 522 25.37 -0.62 17.58
CA LYS A 522 25.68 0.19 18.77
C LYS A 522 27.08 0.78 18.60
N ALA A 523 27.15 2.11 18.55
CA ALA A 523 28.40 2.85 18.42
C ALA A 523 29.23 2.79 19.72
#